data_a029742c3d9ced9be7fc2025d1f3f462
#
_entry.id   a029742c3d9ced9be7fc2025d1f3f462
#
_cell.length_a   1.000
_cell.length_b   1.000
_cell.length_c   1.000
_cell.angle_alpha   90.00
_cell.angle_beta   90.00
_cell.angle_gamma   90.00
#
_symmetry.space_group_name_H-M   'P 1'
#
loop_
_entity.id
_entity.type
_entity.pdbx_description
1 polymer ?
#
loop_
_entity_poly.entity_id
_entity_poly.type
_entity_poly.pdbx_seq_one_letter_code
_entity_poly.pdbx_strand_id
1 'polypeptide(L)'
;SNVVFSLNRNKVTALDTENSELYYNLSIGSDNTNVTKTVVGKPIGQFWGYKVIGMFNKPEDFYYKDAQGNVKQVALPEGETIGKNEAWLGDFIFADINGDGVITNDDQTFIGNPEPKFTWGFGNTFSYKGFDLTVFFTGSYGNDVVNYNRRWTEITGSTSNLSKDVLNYARVEMINPDGPDDFRNYHVVNAGTTMPRLYTESYKNLNNRMSDNYVEDGSYIRLQNVSLAYTFPKNWIKKIHLENLKIYCNIQNLFTWSEYKGYDPEVGSLYGNTLLNGVDYGRYPTPRIYTVGLNVAF
;
A
#
# COMPACT_ATOMS: atom_id res chain seq x y z
N SER A 1 -17.09 28.47 -7.91
CA SER A 1 -16.67 27.06 -7.82
C SER A 1 -15.79 26.70 -9.01
N ASN A 2 -14.78 25.88 -8.77
CA ASN A 2 -13.88 25.33 -9.79
C ASN A 2 -13.82 23.81 -9.60
N VAL A 3 -13.95 23.06 -10.72
CA VAL A 3 -13.86 21.60 -10.73
C VAL A 3 -12.85 21.20 -11.79
N VAL A 4 -11.92 20.34 -11.42
CA VAL A 4 -10.93 19.74 -12.31
C VAL A 4 -11.08 18.22 -12.23
N PHE A 5 -11.07 17.57 -13.38
CA PHE A 5 -11.15 16.12 -13.47
C PHE A 5 -10.14 15.63 -14.52
N SER A 6 -9.33 14.62 -14.17
CA SER A 6 -8.31 14.09 -15.06
C SER A 6 -8.36 12.57 -15.10
N LEU A 7 -8.31 12.05 -16.32
CA LEU A 7 -8.17 10.63 -16.63
C LEU A 7 -6.88 10.43 -17.39
N ASN A 8 -6.00 9.59 -16.90
CA ASN A 8 -4.83 9.15 -17.63
C ASN A 8 -4.91 7.63 -17.84
N ARG A 9 -4.58 7.19 -19.03
CA ARG A 9 -4.43 5.76 -19.36
C ARG A 9 -3.24 5.60 -20.25
N ASN A 10 -2.33 4.75 -19.83
CA ASN A 10 -1.15 4.44 -20.61
C ASN A 10 -1.13 2.96 -21.00
N LYS A 11 -0.44 2.67 -22.09
CA LYS A 11 -0.19 1.32 -22.57
C LYS A 11 1.16 1.31 -23.26
N VAL A 12 2.04 0.43 -22.86
CA VAL A 12 3.32 0.23 -23.52
C VAL A 12 3.09 -0.40 -24.88
N THR A 13 3.54 0.25 -25.94
CA THR A 13 3.35 -0.20 -27.33
C THR A 13 4.53 -0.98 -27.87
N ALA A 14 5.74 -0.67 -27.41
CA ALA A 14 6.96 -1.38 -27.77
C ALA A 14 8.02 -1.24 -26.65
N LEU A 15 8.87 -2.23 -26.55
CA LEU A 15 10.13 -2.21 -25.82
C LEU A 15 11.26 -2.52 -26.81
N ASP A 16 12.50 -2.53 -26.34
CA ASP A 16 13.69 -2.66 -27.19
C ASP A 16 13.66 -3.94 -28.06
N THR A 17 13.14 -5.05 -27.54
CA THR A 17 12.90 -6.29 -28.30
C THR A 17 11.47 -6.76 -28.15
N GLU A 18 10.98 -7.60 -29.10
CA GLU A 18 9.57 -7.99 -29.24
C GLU A 18 9.00 -8.70 -27.98
N ASN A 19 9.83 -9.36 -27.20
CA ASN A 19 9.46 -10.05 -25.95
C ASN A 19 10.17 -9.48 -24.72
N SER A 20 10.61 -8.22 -24.77
CA SER A 20 11.28 -7.59 -23.65
C SER A 20 10.34 -7.39 -22.49
N GLU A 21 10.83 -7.64 -21.31
CA GLU A 21 10.19 -7.36 -20.04
C GLU A 21 11.14 -6.50 -19.19
N LEU A 22 10.62 -5.43 -18.61
CA LEU A 22 11.40 -4.58 -17.72
C LEU A 22 10.96 -4.84 -16.30
N TYR A 23 11.89 -5.30 -15.47
CA TYR A 23 11.69 -5.45 -14.04
C TYR A 23 12.42 -4.34 -13.30
N TYR A 24 11.84 -3.90 -12.19
CA TYR A 24 12.55 -3.07 -11.25
C TYR A 24 12.57 -3.71 -9.88
N ASN A 25 13.79 -3.81 -9.33
CA ASN A 25 14.06 -4.52 -8.09
C ASN A 25 14.28 -3.52 -6.95
N LEU A 26 13.81 -3.88 -5.77
CA LEU A 26 14.21 -3.26 -4.51
C LEU A 26 14.90 -4.31 -3.64
N SER A 27 15.93 -3.89 -2.92
CA SER A 27 16.68 -4.79 -2.03
C SER A 27 16.20 -4.63 -0.59
N ILE A 28 15.96 -5.78 0.08
CA ILE A 28 15.85 -5.87 1.53
C ILE A 28 17.04 -6.71 2.01
N GLY A 29 18.01 -6.07 2.64
CA GLY A 29 19.24 -6.76 2.98
C GLY A 29 19.96 -7.29 1.75
N SER A 30 20.14 -8.61 1.66
CA SER A 30 20.73 -9.30 0.50
C SER A 30 19.72 -9.70 -0.58
N ASP A 31 18.41 -9.57 -0.31
CA ASP A 31 17.38 -10.00 -1.24
C ASP A 31 17.09 -8.92 -2.29
N ASN A 32 17.28 -9.27 -3.55
CA ASN A 32 16.84 -8.50 -4.70
C ASN A 32 15.44 -8.96 -5.10
N THR A 33 14.45 -8.12 -4.84
CA THR A 33 13.06 -8.45 -5.08
C THR A 33 12.50 -7.62 -6.22
N ASN A 34 11.94 -8.26 -7.25
CA ASN A 34 11.16 -7.59 -8.29
C ASN A 34 9.89 -7.02 -7.66
N VAL A 35 9.68 -5.71 -7.80
CA VAL A 35 8.51 -5.01 -7.25
C VAL A 35 7.55 -4.59 -8.35
N THR A 36 8.08 -4.21 -9.51
CA THR A 36 7.29 -3.83 -10.67
C THR A 36 7.75 -4.53 -11.93
N LYS A 37 6.80 -4.70 -12.85
CA LYS A 37 7.03 -5.25 -14.19
C LYS A 37 6.35 -4.39 -15.23
N THR A 38 7.05 -4.16 -16.33
CA THR A 38 6.54 -3.47 -17.52
C THR A 38 6.64 -4.38 -18.73
N VAL A 39 5.53 -4.60 -19.41
CA VAL A 39 5.45 -5.42 -20.63
C VAL A 39 4.64 -4.72 -21.70
N VAL A 40 4.89 -5.08 -22.96
CA VAL A 40 4.08 -4.60 -24.10
C VAL A 40 2.61 -4.98 -23.89
N GLY A 41 1.73 -4.06 -24.19
CA GLY A 41 0.28 -4.27 -24.07
C GLY A 41 -0.34 -3.94 -22.72
N LYS A 42 0.48 -3.67 -21.68
CA LYS A 42 0.03 -3.29 -20.33
C LYS A 42 0.50 -1.87 -19.94
N PRO A 43 -0.07 -1.29 -18.88
CA PRO A 43 0.45 -0.05 -18.30
C PRO A 43 1.90 -0.20 -17.81
N ILE A 44 2.63 0.93 -17.76
CA ILE A 44 3.99 0.99 -17.26
C ILE A 44 4.03 0.78 -15.74
N GLY A 45 5.05 0.07 -15.22
CA GLY A 45 5.34 0.00 -13.79
C GLY A 45 4.27 -0.67 -12.94
N GLN A 46 3.54 -1.65 -13.48
CA GLN A 46 2.57 -2.40 -12.67
C GLN A 46 3.26 -3.25 -11.62
N PHE A 47 2.61 -3.39 -10.45
CA PHE A 47 3.16 -4.19 -9.35
C PHE A 47 3.21 -5.66 -9.69
N TRP A 48 4.33 -6.28 -9.33
CA TRP A 48 4.67 -7.66 -9.68
C TRP A 48 5.06 -8.44 -8.44
N GLY A 49 4.50 -9.64 -8.28
CA GLY A 49 4.79 -10.49 -7.12
C GLY A 49 3.85 -11.69 -7.04
N TYR A 50 3.85 -12.32 -5.88
CA TYR A 50 3.01 -13.47 -5.59
C TYR A 50 1.60 -13.05 -5.19
N LYS A 51 0.63 -13.91 -5.48
CA LYS A 51 -0.74 -13.76 -5.03
C LYS A 51 -1.00 -14.62 -3.80
N VAL A 52 -1.39 -14.01 -2.70
CA VAL A 52 -1.83 -14.72 -1.49
C VAL A 52 -3.30 -15.12 -1.67
N ILE A 53 -3.61 -16.41 -1.50
CA ILE A 53 -4.97 -16.94 -1.62
C ILE A 53 -5.55 -17.39 -0.28
N GLY A 54 -4.76 -17.36 0.78
CA GLY A 54 -5.19 -17.72 2.12
C GLY A 54 -4.03 -17.90 3.08
N MET A 55 -4.33 -18.57 4.19
CA MET A 55 -3.37 -18.93 5.23
C MET A 55 -3.68 -20.34 5.69
N PHE A 56 -2.65 -21.13 5.98
CA PHE A 56 -2.81 -22.46 6.55
C PHE A 56 -3.27 -22.35 8.01
N ASN A 57 -4.57 -22.52 8.28
CA ASN A 57 -5.15 -22.41 9.63
C ASN A 57 -5.25 -23.77 10.34
N LYS A 58 -5.37 -24.84 9.58
CA LYS A 58 -5.52 -26.23 10.05
C LYS A 58 -4.85 -27.19 9.08
N PRO A 59 -4.54 -28.42 9.50
CA PRO A 59 -3.85 -29.42 8.68
C PRO A 59 -4.50 -29.71 7.33
N GLU A 60 -5.82 -29.66 7.27
CA GLU A 60 -6.56 -29.92 6.03
C GLU A 60 -6.30 -28.87 4.96
N ASP A 61 -5.90 -27.65 5.32
CA ASP A 61 -5.63 -26.56 4.39
C ASP A 61 -4.38 -26.83 3.53
N PHE A 62 -3.54 -27.81 3.91
CA PHE A 62 -2.43 -28.28 3.08
C PHE A 62 -2.87 -29.17 1.92
N TYR A 63 -4.15 -29.50 1.83
CA TYR A 63 -4.66 -30.43 0.82
C TYR A 63 -5.91 -29.85 0.15
N TYR A 64 -6.10 -30.21 -1.11
CA TYR A 64 -7.33 -29.91 -1.84
C TYR A 64 -7.78 -31.14 -2.66
N LYS A 65 -9.02 -31.12 -3.11
CA LYS A 65 -9.53 -32.12 -4.06
C LYS A 65 -9.51 -31.54 -5.45
N ASP A 66 -8.88 -32.26 -6.38
CA ASP A 66 -8.92 -31.90 -7.80
C ASP A 66 -10.33 -32.15 -8.41
N ALA A 67 -10.51 -31.78 -9.68
CA ALA A 67 -11.79 -31.93 -10.38
C ALA A 67 -12.24 -33.40 -10.49
N GLN A 68 -11.33 -34.36 -10.33
CA GLN A 68 -11.57 -35.78 -10.33
C GLN A 68 -11.82 -36.35 -8.92
N GLY A 69 -11.73 -35.50 -7.89
CA GLY A 69 -11.94 -35.88 -6.50
C GLY A 69 -10.71 -36.48 -5.80
N ASN A 70 -9.54 -36.47 -6.43
CA ASN A 70 -8.31 -36.94 -5.82
C ASN A 70 -7.77 -35.89 -4.85
N VAL A 71 -7.27 -36.33 -3.69
CA VAL A 71 -6.61 -35.47 -2.71
C VAL A 71 -5.20 -35.14 -3.20
N LYS A 72 -4.90 -33.88 -3.35
CA LYS A 72 -3.57 -33.36 -3.71
C LYS A 72 -3.08 -32.39 -2.64
N GLN A 73 -1.76 -32.29 -2.48
CA GLN A 73 -1.13 -31.27 -1.65
C GLN A 73 -1.18 -29.92 -2.36
N VAL A 74 -1.44 -28.87 -1.60
CA VAL A 74 -1.31 -27.48 -2.06
C VAL A 74 0.15 -27.21 -2.41
N ALA A 75 0.38 -26.46 -3.48
CA ALA A 75 1.73 -26.06 -3.88
C ALA A 75 2.46 -25.34 -2.73
N LEU A 76 3.65 -25.81 -2.42
CA LEU A 76 4.54 -25.20 -1.45
C LEU A 76 5.73 -24.55 -2.15
N PRO A 77 6.43 -23.60 -1.53
CA PRO A 77 7.67 -23.07 -2.06
C PRO A 77 8.68 -24.17 -2.41
N GLU A 78 9.43 -23.96 -3.47
CA GLU A 78 10.40 -24.93 -3.98
C GLU A 78 11.36 -25.42 -2.89
N GLY A 79 11.49 -26.74 -2.75
CA GLY A 79 12.32 -27.38 -1.74
C GLY A 79 11.78 -27.36 -0.32
N GLU A 80 10.53 -26.89 -0.11
CA GLU A 80 9.88 -26.89 1.19
C GLU A 80 9.02 -28.15 1.38
N THR A 81 8.90 -28.58 2.64
CA THR A 81 7.96 -29.60 3.08
C THR A 81 7.09 -29.06 4.21
N ILE A 82 6.09 -29.83 4.65
CA ILE A 82 5.25 -29.45 5.79
C ILE A 82 6.07 -29.66 7.07
N GLY A 83 6.44 -28.58 7.75
CA GLY A 83 7.27 -28.63 8.96
C GLY A 83 7.40 -27.28 9.66
N LYS A 84 7.66 -27.29 10.96
CA LYS A 84 7.74 -26.07 11.79
C LYS A 84 8.79 -25.06 11.30
N ASN A 85 9.86 -25.54 10.67
CA ASN A 85 10.95 -24.71 10.14
C ASN A 85 10.86 -24.50 8.63
N GLU A 86 9.77 -24.94 8.01
CA GLU A 86 9.48 -24.86 6.59
C GLU A 86 8.05 -24.30 6.41
N ALA A 87 7.24 -24.84 5.49
CA ALA A 87 5.85 -24.46 5.36
C ALA A 87 5.01 -25.00 6.55
N TRP A 88 4.35 -24.13 7.26
CA TRP A 88 3.64 -24.49 8.49
C TRP A 88 2.30 -23.76 8.62
N LEU A 89 1.53 -24.20 9.61
CA LEU A 89 0.30 -23.51 10.02
C LEU A 89 0.61 -22.05 10.39
N GLY A 90 -0.24 -21.14 9.95
CA GLY A 90 -0.06 -19.70 10.09
C GLY A 90 0.77 -19.05 8.98
N ASP A 91 1.29 -19.81 8.02
CA ASP A 91 1.95 -19.27 6.83
C ASP A 91 0.95 -18.95 5.72
N PHE A 92 1.30 -18.02 4.84
CA PHE A 92 0.51 -17.72 3.65
C PHE A 92 0.50 -18.88 2.66
N ILE A 93 -0.65 -19.06 2.00
CA ILE A 93 -0.81 -19.91 0.83
C ILE A 93 -0.67 -19.01 -0.39
N PHE A 94 0.33 -19.27 -1.21
CA PHE A 94 0.53 -18.59 -2.49
C PHE A 94 -0.19 -19.33 -3.62
N ALA A 95 -0.66 -18.58 -4.61
CA ALA A 95 -1.30 -19.17 -5.78
C ALA A 95 -0.24 -19.81 -6.72
N ASP A 96 -0.44 -21.06 -7.06
CA ASP A 96 0.25 -21.75 -8.14
C ASP A 96 -0.39 -21.31 -9.46
N ILE A 97 0.27 -20.38 -10.16
CA ILE A 97 -0.27 -19.72 -11.36
C ILE A 97 -0.08 -20.58 -12.61
N ASN A 98 1.04 -21.28 -12.68
CA ASN A 98 1.37 -22.13 -13.83
C ASN A 98 0.80 -23.57 -13.69
N GLY A 99 0.38 -23.98 -12.47
CA GLY A 99 -0.25 -25.27 -12.18
C GLY A 99 0.73 -26.43 -12.09
N ASP A 100 2.01 -26.20 -11.84
CA ASP A 100 3.05 -27.24 -11.77
C ASP A 100 3.16 -27.90 -10.39
N GLY A 101 2.50 -27.34 -9.36
CA GLY A 101 2.43 -27.89 -8.00
C GLY A 101 3.55 -27.39 -7.08
N VAL A 102 4.37 -26.43 -7.51
CA VAL A 102 5.50 -25.88 -6.75
C VAL A 102 5.48 -24.36 -6.89
N ILE A 103 5.63 -23.61 -5.79
CA ILE A 103 5.70 -22.15 -5.82
C ILE A 103 7.12 -21.69 -6.13
N THR A 104 7.31 -21.15 -7.32
CA THR A 104 8.56 -20.60 -7.85
C THR A 104 8.39 -19.16 -8.31
N ASN A 105 9.42 -18.57 -8.92
CA ASN A 105 9.31 -17.23 -9.53
C ASN A 105 8.34 -17.20 -10.73
N ASP A 106 8.03 -18.34 -11.32
CA ASP A 106 7.09 -18.45 -12.44
C ASP A 106 5.62 -18.28 -12.00
N ASP A 107 5.36 -18.33 -10.68
CA ASP A 107 4.05 -18.07 -10.08
C ASP A 107 3.82 -16.58 -9.73
N GLN A 108 4.79 -15.72 -10.03
CA GLN A 108 4.56 -14.29 -9.90
C GLN A 108 3.59 -13.79 -10.97
N THR A 109 2.81 -12.77 -10.61
CA THR A 109 1.81 -12.18 -11.49
C THR A 109 1.65 -10.68 -11.23
N PHE A 110 0.81 -10.00 -12.01
CA PHE A 110 0.44 -8.62 -11.74
C PHE A 110 -0.50 -8.57 -10.53
N ILE A 111 -0.05 -7.87 -9.48
CA ILE A 111 -0.74 -7.81 -8.18
C ILE A 111 -1.31 -6.44 -7.87
N GLY A 112 -1.11 -5.43 -8.73
CA GLY A 112 -1.68 -4.10 -8.57
C GLY A 112 -1.23 -3.13 -9.65
N ASN A 113 -1.85 -1.96 -9.64
CA ASN A 113 -1.60 -0.90 -10.61
C ASN A 113 -1.49 0.47 -9.90
N PRO A 114 -0.35 1.17 -10.00
CA PRO A 114 -0.18 2.49 -9.37
C PRO A 114 -0.96 3.61 -10.05
N GLU A 115 -1.45 3.40 -11.28
CA GLU A 115 -2.14 4.42 -12.05
C GLU A 115 -3.59 4.58 -11.56
N PRO A 116 -4.00 5.81 -11.15
CA PRO A 116 -5.37 6.05 -10.73
C PRO A 116 -6.35 5.92 -11.91
N LYS A 117 -7.54 5.44 -11.60
CA LYS A 117 -8.65 5.47 -12.57
C LYS A 117 -9.01 6.89 -12.94
N PHE A 118 -8.96 7.80 -11.96
CA PHE A 118 -9.08 9.25 -12.17
C PHE A 118 -8.53 10.03 -10.97
N THR A 119 -8.18 11.28 -11.22
CA THR A 119 -7.90 12.29 -10.20
C THR A 119 -8.87 13.46 -10.35
N TRP A 120 -9.13 14.17 -9.27
CA TRP A 120 -10.06 15.29 -9.28
C TRP A 120 -9.66 16.38 -8.30
N GLY A 121 -10.12 17.60 -8.57
CA GLY A 121 -10.00 18.73 -7.69
C GLY A 121 -11.31 19.51 -7.65
N PHE A 122 -11.69 19.99 -6.47
CA PHE A 122 -12.86 20.83 -6.24
C PHE A 122 -12.48 22.01 -5.37
N GLY A 123 -12.64 23.22 -5.91
CA GLY A 123 -12.44 24.47 -5.20
C GLY A 123 -13.71 25.30 -5.12
N ASN A 124 -13.94 25.91 -3.97
CA ASN A 124 -15.00 26.89 -3.81
C ASN A 124 -14.59 28.04 -2.89
N THR A 125 -15.08 29.24 -3.21
CA THR A 125 -14.91 30.44 -2.37
C THR A 125 -16.30 31.00 -2.03
N PHE A 126 -16.51 31.20 -0.74
CA PHE A 126 -17.71 31.82 -0.18
C PHE A 126 -17.34 33.19 0.37
N SER A 127 -18.01 34.23 -0.09
CA SER A 127 -17.79 35.60 0.35
C SER A 127 -19.04 36.17 1.02
N TYR A 128 -18.89 36.68 2.23
CA TYR A 128 -19.99 37.31 2.95
C TYR A 128 -19.49 38.40 3.91
N LYS A 129 -19.97 39.63 3.73
CA LYS A 129 -19.69 40.78 4.63
C LYS A 129 -18.21 40.94 5.00
N GLY A 130 -17.31 40.85 4.02
CA GLY A 130 -15.88 41.01 4.19
C GLY A 130 -15.13 39.73 4.58
N PHE A 131 -15.82 38.65 4.89
CA PHE A 131 -15.25 37.32 5.03
C PHE A 131 -15.17 36.59 3.70
N ASP A 132 -14.02 35.99 3.43
CA ASP A 132 -13.78 35.06 2.33
C ASP A 132 -13.32 33.71 2.89
N LEU A 133 -14.09 32.66 2.66
CA LEU A 133 -13.71 31.29 2.96
C LEU A 133 -13.45 30.55 1.65
N THR A 134 -12.24 30.12 1.44
CA THR A 134 -11.85 29.28 0.30
C THR A 134 -11.53 27.87 0.81
N VAL A 135 -12.12 26.88 0.17
CA VAL A 135 -11.83 25.45 0.40
C VAL A 135 -11.42 24.81 -0.91
N PHE A 136 -10.40 23.95 -0.85
CA PHE A 136 -9.93 23.19 -1.99
C PHE A 136 -9.68 21.73 -1.60
N PHE A 137 -10.37 20.84 -2.28
CA PHE A 137 -10.23 19.39 -2.15
C PHE A 137 -9.53 18.83 -3.36
N THR A 138 -8.72 17.81 -3.15
CA THR A 138 -8.15 16.96 -4.19
C THR A 138 -8.39 15.50 -3.84
N GLY A 139 -8.38 14.66 -4.85
CA GLY A 139 -8.51 13.22 -4.64
C GLY A 139 -7.95 12.41 -5.80
N SER A 140 -7.56 11.20 -5.46
CA SER A 140 -7.18 10.13 -6.38
C SER A 140 -8.06 8.92 -6.10
N TYR A 141 -8.45 8.19 -7.12
CA TYR A 141 -9.29 7.02 -6.97
C TYR A 141 -8.81 5.85 -7.83
N GLY A 142 -8.73 4.67 -7.20
CA GLY A 142 -8.53 3.40 -7.86
C GLY A 142 -7.09 3.14 -8.31
N ASN A 143 -6.13 3.79 -7.66
CA ASN A 143 -4.72 3.45 -7.69
C ASN A 143 -4.36 2.56 -6.52
N ASP A 144 -3.45 1.63 -6.74
CA ASP A 144 -2.85 0.81 -5.70
C ASP A 144 -1.52 1.44 -5.24
N VAL A 145 -1.12 1.12 -4.01
CA VAL A 145 0.17 1.48 -3.43
C VAL A 145 0.81 0.23 -2.84
N VAL A 146 2.08 -0.01 -3.15
CA VAL A 146 2.89 -0.99 -2.44
C VAL A 146 3.42 -0.35 -1.17
N ASN A 147 2.91 -0.76 -0.02
CA ASN A 147 3.44 -0.37 1.29
C ASN A 147 4.67 -1.25 1.61
N TYR A 148 5.81 -0.91 0.99
CA TYR A 148 7.03 -1.69 1.11
C TYR A 148 7.63 -1.65 2.52
N ASN A 149 7.27 -0.63 3.33
CA ASN A 149 7.69 -0.52 4.72
C ASN A 149 7.19 -1.67 5.57
N ARG A 150 6.02 -2.23 5.26
CA ARG A 150 5.47 -3.38 5.97
C ARG A 150 6.39 -4.60 5.89
N ARG A 151 7.13 -4.79 4.78
CA ARG A 151 8.12 -5.86 4.66
C ARG A 151 9.25 -5.76 5.69
N TRP A 152 9.54 -4.55 6.20
CA TRP A 152 10.53 -4.32 7.25
C TRP A 152 9.94 -4.39 8.65
N THR A 153 8.73 -3.83 8.81
CA THR A 153 8.11 -3.66 10.13
C THR A 153 7.29 -4.86 10.56
N GLU A 154 7.04 -5.82 9.65
CA GLU A 154 6.29 -7.05 9.93
C GLU A 154 7.17 -8.31 9.94
N ILE A 155 8.49 -8.16 9.72
CA ILE A 155 9.46 -9.26 9.79
C ILE A 155 10.00 -9.39 11.21
N THR A 156 9.85 -10.56 11.81
CA THR A 156 10.48 -10.90 13.09
C THR A 156 11.95 -11.29 12.89
N GLY A 157 12.80 -10.95 13.85
CA GLY A 157 14.25 -11.13 13.72
C GLY A 157 15.00 -9.91 13.20
N SER A 158 14.28 -8.87 12.75
CA SER A 158 14.87 -7.57 12.42
C SER A 158 15.37 -6.85 13.68
N THR A 159 16.43 -6.06 13.51
CA THR A 159 16.92 -5.12 14.55
C THR A 159 16.05 -3.85 14.64
N SER A 160 15.06 -3.73 13.77
CA SER A 160 14.12 -2.59 13.69
C SER A 160 12.93 -2.80 14.61
N ASN A 161 12.28 -1.69 14.99
CA ASN A 161 10.98 -1.76 15.68
C ASN A 161 9.92 -2.34 14.75
N LEU A 162 9.07 -3.20 15.31
CA LEU A 162 7.97 -3.83 14.59
C LEU A 162 6.69 -2.99 14.67
N SER A 163 5.83 -3.17 13.66
CA SER A 163 4.45 -2.66 13.69
C SER A 163 3.64 -3.30 14.82
N LYS A 164 2.65 -2.59 15.34
CA LYS A 164 1.67 -3.13 16.29
C LYS A 164 0.85 -4.28 15.69
N ASP A 165 0.70 -4.32 14.37
CA ASP A 165 -0.05 -5.36 13.67
C ASP A 165 0.57 -6.74 13.88
N VAL A 166 1.89 -6.79 14.13
CA VAL A 166 2.61 -8.03 14.49
C VAL A 166 2.02 -8.71 15.74
N LEU A 167 1.38 -7.98 16.64
CA LEU A 167 0.71 -8.57 17.82
C LEU A 167 -0.50 -9.46 17.46
N ASN A 168 -1.02 -9.30 16.24
CA ASN A 168 -2.13 -10.10 15.71
C ASN A 168 -1.66 -11.32 14.89
N TYR A 169 -0.40 -11.72 15.02
CA TYR A 169 0.15 -12.87 14.28
C TYR A 169 -0.66 -14.15 14.47
N ALA A 170 -0.62 -15.04 13.51
CA ALA A 170 -1.24 -16.35 13.57
C ALA A 170 -0.59 -17.19 14.69
N ARG A 171 -1.35 -17.47 15.74
CA ARG A 171 -0.89 -18.25 16.89
C ARG A 171 -1.24 -19.71 16.69
N VAL A 172 -0.20 -20.54 16.63
CA VAL A 172 -0.31 -21.97 16.43
C VAL A 172 -0.19 -22.68 17.77
N GLU A 173 -1.20 -23.46 18.13
CA GLU A 173 -1.24 -24.24 19.36
C GLU A 173 -1.41 -25.71 19.06
N MET A 174 -0.89 -26.55 19.98
CA MET A 174 -1.02 -28.00 19.92
C MET A 174 -2.35 -28.44 20.54
N ILE A 175 -3.02 -29.36 19.87
CA ILE A 175 -4.32 -29.88 20.33
C ILE A 175 -4.11 -30.93 21.43
N ASN A 176 -3.13 -31.85 21.24
CA ASN A 176 -2.82 -32.93 22.16
C ASN A 176 -1.31 -33.00 22.41
N PRO A 177 -0.85 -32.90 23.66
CA PRO A 177 0.57 -32.94 24.00
C PRO A 177 1.29 -34.27 23.70
N ASP A 178 0.52 -35.37 23.50
CA ASP A 178 1.10 -36.71 23.28
C ASP A 178 1.62 -36.92 21.83
N GLY A 179 1.42 -35.95 20.94
CA GLY A 179 1.85 -36.07 19.54
C GLY A 179 2.55 -34.81 19.03
N PRO A 180 3.68 -34.37 19.62
CA PRO A 180 4.31 -33.09 19.29
C PRO A 180 4.94 -33.04 17.89
N ASP A 181 5.19 -34.18 17.26
CA ASP A 181 5.81 -34.29 15.93
C ASP A 181 4.80 -34.44 14.79
N ASP A 182 3.52 -34.68 15.12
CA ASP A 182 2.47 -34.79 14.11
C ASP A 182 1.87 -33.38 13.81
N PHE A 183 2.09 -32.88 12.60
CA PHE A 183 1.56 -31.57 12.19
C PHE A 183 0.02 -31.52 12.24
N ARG A 184 -0.68 -32.65 12.15
CA ARG A 184 -2.13 -32.74 12.25
C ARG A 184 -2.65 -32.43 13.65
N ASN A 185 -1.74 -32.36 14.62
CA ASN A 185 -2.03 -32.05 16.01
C ASN A 185 -1.93 -30.56 16.35
N TYR A 186 -1.90 -29.70 15.34
CA TYR A 186 -1.78 -28.26 15.52
C TYR A 186 -2.89 -27.53 14.77
N HIS A 187 -3.22 -26.33 15.24
CA HIS A 187 -4.13 -25.42 14.57
C HIS A 187 -3.83 -23.96 14.91
N VAL A 188 -4.33 -23.03 14.12
CA VAL A 188 -4.28 -21.60 14.38
C VAL A 188 -5.47 -21.23 15.29
N VAL A 189 -5.21 -20.79 16.52
CA VAL A 189 -6.27 -20.46 17.52
C VAL A 189 -6.98 -19.15 17.24
N ASN A 190 -6.37 -18.23 16.51
CA ASN A 190 -6.95 -16.96 16.10
C ASN A 190 -7.13 -16.89 14.57
N ALA A 191 -7.68 -17.94 13.98
CA ALA A 191 -8.02 -17.99 12.58
C ALA A 191 -8.84 -16.76 12.15
N GLY A 192 -8.55 -16.23 10.96
CA GLY A 192 -9.10 -14.96 10.46
C GLY A 192 -8.18 -13.76 10.66
N THR A 193 -7.03 -13.91 11.34
CA THR A 193 -5.96 -12.92 11.28
C THR A 193 -5.41 -12.80 9.86
N THR A 194 -4.97 -11.60 9.49
CA THR A 194 -4.29 -11.33 8.22
C THR A 194 -2.76 -11.33 8.35
N MET A 195 -2.27 -11.47 9.60
CA MET A 195 -0.85 -11.47 9.91
C MET A 195 -0.35 -12.92 10.01
N PRO A 196 0.63 -13.33 9.21
CA PRO A 196 1.16 -14.68 9.27
C PRO A 196 1.85 -14.95 10.62
N ARG A 197 2.19 -16.20 10.87
CA ARG A 197 2.97 -16.55 12.06
C ARG A 197 4.29 -15.79 12.08
N LEU A 198 4.77 -15.51 13.27
CA LEU A 198 6.09 -14.94 13.47
C LEU A 198 7.14 -15.99 13.10
N TYR A 199 8.11 -15.59 12.30
CA TYR A 199 9.21 -16.47 11.91
C TYR A 199 10.56 -15.85 12.26
N THR A 200 11.55 -16.72 12.44
CA THR A 200 12.95 -16.35 12.52
C THR A 200 13.61 -16.57 11.16
N GLU A 201 14.80 -16.06 10.95
CA GLU A 201 15.56 -16.21 9.70
C GLU A 201 15.79 -17.69 9.26
N SER A 202 15.56 -18.64 10.17
CA SER A 202 15.68 -20.08 9.87
C SER A 202 14.49 -20.67 9.12
N TYR A 203 13.38 -19.94 8.99
CA TYR A 203 12.24 -20.42 8.21
C TYR A 203 12.40 -20.11 6.74
N LYS A 204 12.19 -21.11 5.89
CA LYS A 204 12.32 -20.99 4.44
C LYS A 204 11.03 -20.47 3.78
N ASN A 205 9.85 -20.74 4.36
CA ASN A 205 8.62 -20.15 3.86
C ASN A 205 8.56 -18.66 4.16
N LEU A 206 9.10 -17.88 3.25
CA LEU A 206 9.24 -16.44 3.40
C LEU A 206 7.90 -15.73 3.21
N ASN A 207 7.11 -15.60 4.28
CA ASN A 207 5.83 -14.85 4.28
C ASN A 207 6.02 -13.38 3.86
N ASN A 208 7.24 -12.86 3.91
CA ASN A 208 7.61 -11.53 3.47
C ASN A 208 7.94 -11.41 1.97
N ARG A 209 7.71 -12.46 1.16
CA ARG A 209 7.82 -12.38 -0.30
C ARG A 209 6.98 -11.22 -0.82
N MET A 210 7.48 -10.54 -1.86
CA MET A 210 6.70 -9.51 -2.52
C MET A 210 5.39 -10.09 -3.05
N SER A 211 4.28 -9.69 -2.45
CA SER A 211 2.94 -10.23 -2.72
C SER A 211 1.88 -9.15 -2.60
N ASP A 212 0.66 -9.48 -3.01
CA ASP A 212 -0.50 -8.60 -2.86
C ASP A 212 -0.86 -8.29 -1.39
N ASN A 213 -0.32 -9.02 -0.41
CA ASN A 213 -0.42 -8.67 1.00
C ASN A 213 0.14 -7.26 1.32
N TYR A 214 1.07 -6.77 0.52
CA TYR A 214 1.69 -5.45 0.68
C TYR A 214 1.10 -4.39 -0.25
N VAL A 215 0.12 -4.75 -1.08
CA VAL A 215 -0.59 -3.85 -1.97
C VAL A 215 -1.84 -3.35 -1.24
N GLU A 216 -1.97 -2.04 -1.15
CA GLU A 216 -3.07 -1.37 -0.45
C GLU A 216 -3.78 -0.39 -1.38
N ASP A 217 -5.06 -0.10 -1.10
CA ASP A 217 -5.79 0.94 -1.84
C ASP A 217 -5.18 2.31 -1.55
N GLY A 218 -4.64 2.95 -2.56
CA GLY A 218 -4.05 4.29 -2.52
C GLY A 218 -5.07 5.41 -2.78
N SER A 219 -6.35 5.11 -2.86
CA SER A 219 -7.39 6.12 -3.03
C SER A 219 -7.45 7.06 -1.85
N TYR A 220 -7.62 8.36 -2.12
CA TYR A 220 -7.74 9.34 -1.05
C TYR A 220 -8.59 10.55 -1.45
N ILE A 221 -9.06 11.25 -0.43
CA ILE A 221 -9.61 12.61 -0.50
C ILE A 221 -8.79 13.47 0.46
N ARG A 222 -8.30 14.62 -0.02
CA ARG A 222 -7.54 15.56 0.80
C ARG A 222 -8.18 16.93 0.80
N LEU A 223 -8.41 17.48 1.99
CA LEU A 223 -8.67 18.91 2.16
C LEU A 223 -7.32 19.64 2.08
N GLN A 224 -6.96 19.97 0.84
CA GLN A 224 -5.62 20.44 0.49
C GLN A 224 -5.38 21.89 0.91
N ASN A 225 -6.42 22.72 0.85
CA ASN A 225 -6.30 24.12 1.24
C ASN A 225 -7.61 24.61 1.88
N VAL A 226 -7.46 25.30 3.02
CA VAL A 226 -8.51 26.07 3.67
C VAL A 226 -7.97 27.45 3.98
N SER A 227 -8.59 28.48 3.40
CA SER A 227 -8.22 29.87 3.65
C SER A 227 -9.42 30.64 4.16
N LEU A 228 -9.27 31.27 5.33
CA LEU A 228 -10.24 32.21 5.85
C LEU A 228 -9.60 33.58 5.89
N ALA A 229 -10.23 34.55 5.26
CA ALA A 229 -9.77 35.94 5.24
C ALA A 229 -10.87 36.90 5.66
N TYR A 230 -10.49 38.02 6.23
CA TYR A 230 -11.39 39.12 6.54
C TYR A 230 -10.82 40.43 6.04
N THR A 231 -11.59 41.13 5.20
CA THR A 231 -11.27 42.46 4.70
C THR A 231 -12.08 43.46 5.49
N PHE A 232 -11.36 44.38 6.17
CA PHE A 232 -11.98 45.40 7.03
C PHE A 232 -12.74 46.45 6.20
N PRO A 233 -13.90 46.91 6.69
CA PRO A 233 -14.68 47.94 6.00
C PRO A 233 -13.88 49.26 5.90
N LYS A 234 -13.93 49.93 4.77
CA LYS A 234 -13.20 51.18 4.50
C LYS A 234 -13.47 52.27 5.57
N ASN A 235 -14.68 52.33 6.12
CA ASN A 235 -15.03 53.32 7.13
C ASN A 235 -14.25 53.15 8.46
N TRP A 236 -13.80 51.93 8.75
CA TRP A 236 -13.00 51.67 9.96
C TRP A 236 -11.55 52.02 9.75
N ILE A 237 -10.99 51.67 8.59
CA ILE A 237 -9.56 51.78 8.31
C ILE A 237 -9.15 53.20 7.88
N LYS A 238 -10.06 54.00 7.32
CA LYS A 238 -9.81 55.42 7.01
C LYS A 238 -9.38 56.23 8.22
N LYS A 239 -9.85 55.88 9.42
CA LYS A 239 -9.46 56.58 10.67
C LYS A 239 -7.97 56.41 11.02
N ILE A 240 -7.33 55.38 10.46
CA ILE A 240 -5.91 55.08 10.65
C ILE A 240 -5.10 55.25 9.35
N HIS A 241 -5.66 55.99 8.37
CA HIS A 241 -5.02 56.34 7.10
C HIS A 241 -4.65 55.12 6.23
N LEU A 242 -5.44 54.03 6.29
CA LEU A 242 -5.25 52.90 5.45
C LEU A 242 -6.28 52.84 4.30
N GLU A 243 -5.85 52.39 3.13
CA GLU A 243 -6.72 52.16 1.99
C GLU A 243 -7.31 50.73 1.98
N ASN A 244 -6.51 49.77 2.43
CA ASN A 244 -6.95 48.37 2.55
C ASN A 244 -6.29 47.70 3.75
N LEU A 245 -7.06 46.87 4.46
CA LEU A 245 -6.58 46.03 5.53
C LEU A 245 -7.28 44.68 5.41
N LYS A 246 -6.49 43.60 5.21
CA LYS A 246 -6.98 42.25 5.15
C LYS A 246 -6.11 41.34 6.04
N ILE A 247 -6.76 40.59 6.91
CA ILE A 247 -6.12 39.51 7.68
C ILE A 247 -6.55 38.17 7.09
N TYR A 248 -5.66 37.21 7.04
CA TYR A 248 -5.98 35.88 6.58
C TYR A 248 -5.26 34.79 7.34
N CYS A 249 -5.90 33.63 7.41
CA CYS A 249 -5.32 32.37 7.88
C CYS A 249 -5.46 31.33 6.76
N ASN A 250 -4.39 30.65 6.43
CA ASN A 250 -4.38 29.59 5.44
C ASN A 250 -3.81 28.32 6.06
N ILE A 251 -4.47 27.20 5.80
CA ILE A 251 -4.04 25.88 6.27
C ILE A 251 -3.93 24.98 5.06
N GLN A 252 -2.75 24.39 4.87
CA GLN A 252 -2.50 23.42 3.81
C GLN A 252 -2.49 22.00 4.37
N ASN A 253 -3.01 21.05 3.60
CA ASN A 253 -3.06 19.62 3.89
C ASN A 253 -3.71 19.31 5.25
N LEU A 254 -4.86 19.95 5.53
CA LEU A 254 -5.51 19.91 6.83
C LEU A 254 -5.95 18.49 7.21
N PHE A 255 -6.60 17.78 6.28
CA PHE A 255 -7.05 16.40 6.46
C PHE A 255 -6.89 15.59 5.19
N THR A 256 -6.52 14.31 5.36
CA THR A 256 -6.53 13.29 4.31
C THR A 256 -7.35 12.10 4.82
N TRP A 257 -8.33 11.69 4.02
CA TRP A 257 -9.13 10.48 4.22
C TRP A 257 -8.66 9.43 3.24
N SER A 258 -8.21 8.28 3.75
CA SER A 258 -7.72 7.15 2.97
C SER A 258 -7.77 5.89 3.82
N GLU A 259 -7.86 4.72 3.19
CA GLU A 259 -7.69 3.41 3.82
C GLU A 259 -6.22 2.96 3.85
N TYR A 260 -5.34 3.70 3.18
CA TYR A 260 -3.91 3.42 3.17
C TYR A 260 -3.31 3.49 4.58
N LYS A 261 -2.58 2.45 4.97
CA LYS A 261 -2.02 2.32 6.33
C LYS A 261 -0.66 2.98 6.52
N GLY A 262 -0.02 3.42 5.42
CA GLY A 262 1.24 4.18 5.48
C GLY A 262 1.04 5.64 5.91
N TYR A 263 2.10 6.43 5.83
CA TYR A 263 2.09 7.83 6.31
C TYR A 263 1.28 8.77 5.41
N ASP A 264 1.32 8.58 4.10
CA ASP A 264 0.64 9.44 3.12
C ASP A 264 0.31 8.62 1.86
N PRO A 265 -0.96 8.57 1.41
CA PRO A 265 -1.36 7.82 0.22
C PRO A 265 -0.84 8.43 -1.09
N GLU A 266 -0.43 9.70 -1.09
CA GLU A 266 0.17 10.38 -2.26
C GLU A 266 1.65 10.03 -2.39
N VAL A 267 1.93 8.77 -2.73
CA VAL A 267 3.29 8.22 -2.71
C VAL A 267 4.15 8.75 -3.85
N GLY A 268 3.61 8.86 -5.07
CA GLY A 268 4.38 9.25 -6.27
C GLY A 268 5.46 8.26 -6.66
N SER A 269 6.50 8.73 -7.35
CA SER A 269 7.61 7.90 -7.85
C SER A 269 8.73 7.81 -6.82
N LEU A 270 9.17 6.60 -6.49
CA LEU A 270 10.34 6.39 -5.64
C LEU A 270 11.61 6.79 -6.40
N TYR A 271 12.45 7.61 -5.77
CA TYR A 271 13.70 8.16 -6.35
C TYR A 271 13.53 8.86 -7.71
N GLY A 272 12.32 9.37 -8.02
CA GLY A 272 12.03 9.96 -9.32
C GLY A 272 11.93 8.97 -10.49
N ASN A 273 11.92 7.67 -10.20
CA ASN A 273 11.83 6.64 -11.21
C ASN A 273 10.35 6.29 -11.49
N THR A 274 9.90 6.51 -12.71
CA THR A 274 8.52 6.24 -13.13
C THR A 274 8.14 4.77 -13.12
N LEU A 275 9.12 3.85 -13.16
CA LEU A 275 8.89 2.41 -13.01
C LEU A 275 8.60 2.00 -11.56
N LEU A 276 8.82 2.89 -10.59
CA LEU A 276 8.53 2.72 -9.17
C LEU A 276 7.45 3.70 -8.68
N ASN A 277 6.52 4.07 -9.54
CA ASN A 277 5.37 4.85 -9.12
C ASN A 277 4.51 4.03 -8.14
N GLY A 278 4.00 4.68 -7.08
CA GLY A 278 3.16 4.03 -6.06
C GLY A 278 3.90 3.08 -5.11
N VAL A 279 5.24 3.06 -5.13
CA VAL A 279 6.03 2.25 -4.18
C VAL A 279 6.46 3.11 -2.99
N ASP A 280 5.88 2.86 -1.82
CA ASP A 280 6.23 3.54 -0.57
C ASP A 280 7.37 2.82 0.16
N TYR A 281 8.54 3.43 0.13
CA TYR A 281 9.75 2.98 0.83
C TYR A 281 10.12 3.96 1.95
N GLY A 282 9.15 4.36 2.77
CA GLY A 282 9.36 5.29 3.89
C GLY A 282 9.32 6.75 3.47
N ARG A 283 8.45 7.11 2.54
CA ARG A 283 8.26 8.50 2.15
C ARG A 283 7.79 9.33 3.33
N TYR A 284 8.44 10.47 3.52
CA TYR A 284 8.03 11.44 4.53
C TYR A 284 6.65 12.03 4.15
N PRO A 285 5.68 12.09 5.08
CA PRO A 285 4.35 12.58 4.78
C PRO A 285 4.35 14.07 4.46
N THR A 286 3.41 14.48 3.63
CA THR A 286 3.18 15.88 3.27
C THR A 286 2.82 16.70 4.53
N PRO A 287 3.58 17.76 4.88
CA PRO A 287 3.37 18.51 6.11
C PRO A 287 2.07 19.32 6.07
N ARG A 288 1.45 19.50 7.25
CA ARG A 288 0.44 20.54 7.45
C ARG A 288 1.15 21.88 7.66
N ILE A 289 0.71 22.91 6.93
CA ILE A 289 1.29 24.23 7.01
C ILE A 289 0.21 25.21 7.43
N TYR A 290 0.47 25.94 8.50
CA TYR A 290 -0.40 27.00 9.01
C TYR A 290 0.27 28.35 8.72
N THR A 291 -0.45 29.22 8.02
CA THR A 291 0.03 30.54 7.66
C THR A 291 -0.96 31.58 8.14
N VAL A 292 -0.48 32.59 8.84
CA VAL A 292 -1.26 33.79 9.18
C VAL A 292 -0.58 34.99 8.51
N GLY A 293 -1.36 35.81 7.85
CA GLY A 293 -0.83 36.97 7.16
C GLY A 293 -1.73 38.18 7.26
N LEU A 294 -1.09 39.34 7.06
CA LEU A 294 -1.69 40.65 7.05
C LEU A 294 -1.34 41.35 5.74
N ASN A 295 -2.36 41.88 5.05
CA ASN A 295 -2.16 42.70 3.87
C ASN A 295 -2.63 44.11 4.16
N VAL A 296 -1.75 45.08 4.03
CA VAL A 296 -1.99 46.49 4.33
C VAL A 296 -1.63 47.36 3.12
N ALA A 297 -2.54 48.26 2.74
CA ALA A 297 -2.28 49.28 1.74
C ALA A 297 -2.57 50.66 2.38
N PHE A 298 -1.67 51.61 2.07
CA PHE A 298 -1.72 53.00 2.57
C PHE A 298 -2.15 53.94 1.49
#